data_f5640fbfd71b3d0de1045e5d9cd053ab
#
_entry.id   f5640fbfd71b3d0de1045e5d9cd053ab
#
_cell.length_a   1.000
_cell.length_b   1.000
_cell.length_c   1.000
_cell.angle_alpha   90.00
_cell.angle_beta   90.00
_cell.angle_gamma   90.00
#
_symmetry.space_group_name_H-M   'P 1'
#
loop_
_entity.id
_entity.type
_entity.pdbx_description
1 polymer ?
#
loop_
_entity_poly.entity_id
_entity_poly.type
_entity_poly.pdbx_seq_one_letter_code
_entity_poly.pdbx_strand_id
1 'polypeptide(L)'
;KDGKAEKDYSAYVQGAMTNDGGNITFTNTGDYTLIAKVTDETGRVFTYSEDIMINATPEIDFTVPEYGYAGETVNISSDNSYKSEWTISKDSGKSEKYGKYADGTLTDKGGAVSFKDKGVYNITLTVTDRAGKTYSCTKKIRIIVPPLMRIEIPEYSYTDTEIAVVSENENMSNLNAEWYINDKPYQTYAAGTLANTGGTVRF
;
A
#
# COMPACT_ATOMS: atom_id res chain seq x y z
N LYS A 1 2.06 11.32 -36.46
CA LYS A 1 1.67 11.46 -35.05
C LYS A 1 0.49 12.41 -34.96
N ASP A 2 -0.55 12.04 -34.24
CA ASP A 2 -1.74 12.87 -33.95
C ASP A 2 -2.29 13.62 -35.19
N GLY A 3 -2.36 12.95 -36.35
CA GLY A 3 -2.84 13.51 -37.62
C GLY A 3 -1.87 14.44 -38.35
N LYS A 4 -0.66 14.66 -37.84
CA LYS A 4 0.40 15.42 -38.52
C LYS A 4 1.36 14.46 -39.22
N ALA A 5 1.58 14.67 -40.50
CA ALA A 5 2.55 13.93 -41.29
C ALA A 5 3.95 14.53 -41.17
N GLU A 6 4.93 13.68 -40.89
CA GLU A 6 6.35 14.01 -40.96
C GLU A 6 6.98 13.22 -42.14
N LYS A 7 8.01 13.80 -42.71
CA LYS A 7 8.69 13.17 -43.85
C LYS A 7 9.61 12.01 -43.47
N ASP A 8 10.06 11.98 -42.21
CA ASP A 8 11.01 11.01 -41.67
C ASP A 8 10.52 10.45 -40.37
N TYR A 9 10.49 9.13 -40.26
CA TYR A 9 10.11 8.42 -39.01
C TYR A 9 11.05 8.70 -37.85
N SER A 10 12.32 9.04 -38.13
CA SER A 10 13.34 9.33 -37.10
C SER A 10 12.98 10.52 -36.21
N ALA A 11 12.05 11.39 -36.62
CA ALA A 11 11.52 12.47 -35.79
C ALA A 11 10.75 11.95 -34.54
N TYR A 12 10.28 10.70 -34.57
CA TYR A 12 9.42 10.14 -33.52
C TYR A 12 9.99 8.91 -32.86
N VAL A 13 11.01 8.28 -33.43
CA VAL A 13 11.55 7.01 -32.96
C VAL A 13 13.08 6.99 -32.99
N GLN A 14 13.64 6.13 -32.14
CA GLN A 14 15.02 5.69 -32.23
C GLN A 14 15.07 4.28 -32.83
N GLY A 15 16.14 3.95 -33.53
CA GLY A 15 16.31 2.68 -34.24
C GLY A 15 16.30 2.83 -35.75
N ALA A 16 16.38 1.72 -36.44
CA ALA A 16 16.44 1.69 -37.91
C ALA A 16 15.40 0.73 -38.52
N MET A 17 14.84 1.16 -39.65
CA MET A 17 13.96 0.36 -40.49
C MET A 17 14.68 0.07 -41.81
N THR A 18 14.59 -1.17 -42.24
CA THR A 18 15.09 -1.67 -43.54
C THR A 18 13.93 -2.13 -44.37
N ASN A 19 14.22 -2.62 -45.61
CA ASN A 19 13.19 -3.20 -46.50
C ASN A 19 12.48 -4.41 -45.85
N ASP A 20 13.17 -5.13 -44.97
CA ASP A 20 12.65 -6.31 -44.27
C ASP A 20 12.07 -5.97 -42.88
N GLY A 21 11.92 -4.68 -42.57
CA GLY A 21 11.47 -4.19 -41.25
C GLY A 21 12.64 -3.82 -40.36
N GLY A 22 12.39 -3.73 -39.06
CA GLY A 22 13.40 -3.38 -38.06
C GLY A 22 12.80 -3.17 -36.67
N ASN A 23 13.66 -2.85 -35.70
CA ASN A 23 13.27 -2.51 -34.33
C ASN A 23 13.36 -1.00 -34.11
N ILE A 24 12.27 -0.41 -33.68
CA ILE A 24 12.18 1.00 -33.34
C ILE A 24 11.64 1.19 -31.94
N THR A 25 12.07 2.27 -31.26
CA THR A 25 11.59 2.69 -29.97
C THR A 25 10.99 4.08 -30.10
N PHE A 26 9.72 4.23 -29.76
CA PHE A 26 9.04 5.52 -29.74
C PHE A 26 9.52 6.37 -28.57
N THR A 27 9.80 7.64 -28.83
CA THR A 27 10.31 8.59 -27.81
C THR A 27 9.21 9.30 -27.04
N ASN A 28 8.01 9.37 -27.58
CA ASN A 28 6.87 10.06 -26.99
C ASN A 28 5.59 9.23 -27.11
N THR A 29 4.65 9.47 -26.21
CA THR A 29 3.30 8.92 -26.28
C THR A 29 2.50 9.57 -27.41
N GLY A 30 1.42 8.92 -27.83
CA GLY A 30 0.47 9.42 -28.82
C GLY A 30 0.01 8.36 -29.80
N ASP A 31 -0.85 8.77 -30.71
CA ASP A 31 -1.33 7.92 -31.81
C ASP A 31 -0.42 8.13 -33.03
N TYR A 32 0.09 7.04 -33.55
CA TYR A 32 1.00 7.03 -34.70
C TYR A 32 0.43 6.16 -35.78
N THR A 33 0.56 6.62 -37.04
CA THR A 33 0.36 5.80 -38.24
C THR A 33 1.72 5.52 -38.82
N LEU A 34 2.15 4.27 -38.85
CA LEU A 34 3.36 3.84 -39.54
C LEU A 34 3.02 3.60 -41.02
N ILE A 35 3.76 4.26 -41.92
CA ILE A 35 3.54 4.19 -43.36
C ILE A 35 4.79 3.65 -44.03
N ALA A 36 4.64 2.55 -44.80
CA ALA A 36 5.66 2.01 -45.68
C ALA A 36 5.31 2.37 -47.12
N LYS A 37 6.29 2.91 -47.85
CA LYS A 37 6.19 3.18 -49.29
C LYS A 37 7.23 2.36 -50.02
N VAL A 38 6.76 1.53 -50.92
CA VAL A 38 7.60 0.67 -51.74
C VAL A 38 7.45 1.09 -53.19
N THR A 39 8.58 1.33 -53.86
CA THR A 39 8.61 1.66 -55.30
C THR A 39 9.13 0.46 -56.07
N ASP A 40 8.39 0.01 -57.04
CA ASP A 40 8.80 -1.10 -57.95
C ASP A 40 9.79 -0.66 -59.05
N GLU A 41 10.27 -1.60 -59.82
CA GLU A 41 11.22 -1.35 -60.92
C GLU A 41 10.67 -0.44 -62.02
N THR A 42 9.33 -0.27 -62.09
CA THR A 42 8.66 0.60 -63.08
C THR A 42 8.47 2.02 -62.54
N GLY A 43 8.86 2.30 -61.29
CA GLY A 43 8.66 3.57 -60.61
C GLY A 43 7.27 3.73 -59.97
N ARG A 44 6.46 2.68 -59.91
CA ARG A 44 5.16 2.69 -59.29
C ARG A 44 5.30 2.56 -57.78
N VAL A 45 4.61 3.44 -57.05
CA VAL A 45 4.62 3.50 -55.56
C VAL A 45 3.41 2.76 -54.98
N PHE A 46 3.67 1.87 -54.05
CA PHE A 46 2.69 1.20 -53.22
C PHE A 46 2.82 1.72 -51.80
N THR A 47 1.69 1.97 -51.12
CA THR A 47 1.66 2.50 -49.78
C THR A 47 0.86 1.56 -48.87
N TYR A 48 1.45 1.21 -47.72
CA TYR A 48 0.84 0.42 -46.68
C TYR A 48 0.91 1.22 -45.37
N SER A 49 -0.12 1.13 -44.52
CA SER A 49 -0.17 1.85 -43.25
C SER A 49 -0.82 1.02 -42.17
N GLU A 50 -0.29 1.17 -40.92
CA GLU A 50 -0.82 0.58 -39.73
C GLU A 50 -0.78 1.60 -38.60
N ASP A 51 -1.82 1.58 -37.77
CA ASP A 51 -1.95 2.48 -36.60
C ASP A 51 -1.43 1.81 -35.33
N ILE A 52 -0.71 2.56 -34.53
CA ILE A 52 -0.22 2.14 -33.19
C ILE A 52 -0.38 3.24 -32.19
N MET A 53 -0.94 2.91 -31.02
CA MET A 53 -1.02 3.81 -29.86
C MET A 53 0.14 3.55 -28.92
N ILE A 54 0.92 4.57 -28.63
CA ILE A 54 2.04 4.52 -27.68
C ILE A 54 1.60 5.20 -26.38
N ASN A 55 1.55 4.43 -25.29
CA ASN A 55 1.20 4.90 -23.97
C ASN A 55 2.45 5.11 -23.10
N ALA A 56 2.36 6.01 -22.11
CA ALA A 56 3.35 6.07 -21.05
C ALA A 56 3.31 4.79 -20.21
N THR A 57 4.47 4.39 -19.71
CA THR A 57 4.53 3.34 -18.68
C THR A 57 3.78 3.84 -17.43
N PRO A 58 2.79 3.10 -16.91
CA PRO A 58 2.09 3.49 -15.72
C PRO A 58 3.05 3.61 -14.53
N GLU A 59 3.00 4.74 -13.83
CA GLU A 59 3.55 4.86 -12.49
C GLU A 59 2.48 4.41 -11.51
N ILE A 60 2.76 3.32 -10.78
CA ILE A 60 1.80 2.72 -9.86
C ILE A 60 2.26 2.97 -8.45
N ASP A 61 1.42 3.67 -7.71
CA ASP A 61 1.59 3.90 -6.27
C ASP A 61 0.25 3.87 -5.52
N PHE A 62 0.31 3.69 -4.22
CA PHE A 62 -0.83 3.77 -3.32
C PHE A 62 -0.36 4.18 -1.92
N THR A 63 -1.26 4.72 -1.12
CA THR A 63 -0.99 5.04 0.28
C THR A 63 -1.65 4.03 1.20
N VAL A 64 -0.94 3.68 2.26
CA VAL A 64 -1.40 2.86 3.38
C VAL A 64 -0.68 3.33 4.63
N PRO A 65 -1.33 3.39 5.81
CA PRO A 65 -0.65 3.74 7.04
C PRO A 65 0.41 2.69 7.41
N GLU A 66 1.45 3.10 8.12
CA GLU A 66 2.51 2.20 8.58
C GLU A 66 1.98 1.19 9.61
N TYR A 67 0.99 1.60 10.44
CA TYR A 67 0.37 0.80 11.48
C TYR A 67 -1.15 0.85 11.39
N GLY A 68 -1.79 -0.22 11.86
CA GLY A 68 -3.23 -0.33 12.06
C GLY A 68 -3.53 -1.29 13.20
N TYR A 69 -4.80 -1.38 13.58
CA TYR A 69 -5.27 -2.31 14.60
C TYR A 69 -6.13 -3.41 13.98
N ALA A 70 -6.00 -4.63 14.50
CA ALA A 70 -6.85 -5.74 14.08
C ALA A 70 -8.32 -5.42 14.43
N GLY A 71 -9.22 -5.66 13.48
CA GLY A 71 -10.63 -5.35 13.62
C GLY A 71 -11.01 -3.88 13.33
N GLU A 72 -10.04 -2.97 13.22
CA GLU A 72 -10.29 -1.57 12.88
C GLU A 72 -10.11 -1.27 11.39
N THR A 73 -10.71 -0.15 10.95
CA THR A 73 -10.67 0.27 9.56
C THR A 73 -9.30 0.84 9.20
N VAL A 74 -8.69 0.30 8.16
CA VAL A 74 -7.50 0.81 7.48
C VAL A 74 -7.91 1.34 6.11
N ASN A 75 -7.60 2.61 5.84
CA ASN A 75 -7.85 3.23 4.56
C ASN A 75 -6.62 3.07 3.64
N ILE A 76 -6.86 2.59 2.43
CA ILE A 76 -5.88 2.43 1.38
C ILE A 76 -6.35 3.30 0.21
N SER A 77 -5.48 4.12 -0.37
CA SER A 77 -5.85 4.95 -1.51
C SER A 77 -4.82 4.88 -2.64
N SER A 78 -5.30 4.92 -3.87
CA SER A 78 -4.50 4.92 -5.08
C SER A 78 -5.09 5.92 -6.09
N ASP A 79 -4.22 6.65 -6.77
CA ASP A 79 -4.60 7.58 -7.85
C ASP A 79 -4.62 6.90 -9.22
N ASN A 80 -4.36 5.60 -9.26
CA ASN A 80 -4.30 4.86 -10.52
C ASN A 80 -5.66 4.91 -11.28
N SER A 81 -5.60 4.91 -12.62
CA SER A 81 -6.76 4.91 -13.51
C SER A 81 -6.96 3.59 -14.27
N TYR A 82 -6.21 2.56 -13.91
CA TYR A 82 -6.24 1.24 -14.53
C TYR A 82 -7.07 0.27 -13.70
N LYS A 83 -7.54 -0.78 -14.34
CA LYS A 83 -8.16 -1.91 -13.62
C LYS A 83 -7.11 -2.58 -12.74
N SER A 84 -7.47 -2.76 -11.47
CA SER A 84 -6.55 -3.18 -10.42
C SER A 84 -6.93 -4.53 -9.83
N GLU A 85 -5.91 -5.26 -9.40
CA GLU A 85 -6.03 -6.42 -8.53
C GLU A 85 -5.23 -6.17 -7.26
N TRP A 86 -5.86 -6.45 -6.10
CA TRP A 86 -5.24 -6.31 -4.80
C TRP A 86 -4.98 -7.67 -4.18
N THR A 87 -3.74 -7.89 -3.80
CA THR A 87 -3.33 -9.10 -3.08
C THR A 87 -2.61 -8.74 -1.79
N ILE A 88 -2.68 -9.64 -0.82
CA ILE A 88 -2.02 -9.48 0.47
C ILE A 88 -1.25 -10.76 0.79
N SER A 89 -0.05 -10.60 1.34
CA SER A 89 0.66 -11.67 2.02
C SER A 89 0.90 -11.31 3.47
N LYS A 90 0.80 -12.29 4.38
CA LYS A 90 1.12 -12.14 5.79
C LYS A 90 2.54 -12.64 6.03
N ASP A 91 3.35 -11.82 6.72
CA ASP A 91 4.75 -12.09 7.00
C ASP A 91 5.53 -12.43 5.70
N SER A 92 6.17 -13.59 5.62
CA SER A 92 6.85 -14.07 4.41
C SER A 92 6.01 -15.10 3.63
N GLY A 93 4.71 -15.16 3.89
CA GLY A 93 3.79 -16.10 3.27
C GLY A 93 3.47 -15.79 1.82
N LYS A 94 2.73 -16.69 1.18
CA LYS A 94 2.26 -16.54 -0.19
C LYS A 94 1.26 -15.39 -0.31
N SER A 95 1.34 -14.67 -1.42
CA SER A 95 0.35 -13.64 -1.77
C SER A 95 -0.98 -14.29 -2.15
N GLU A 96 -2.06 -13.79 -1.57
CA GLU A 96 -3.43 -14.28 -1.75
C GLU A 96 -4.36 -13.09 -2.02
N LYS A 97 -5.58 -13.35 -2.50
CA LYS A 97 -6.60 -12.30 -2.59
C LYS A 97 -6.80 -11.63 -1.23
N TYR A 98 -6.94 -10.31 -1.21
CA TYR A 98 -7.00 -9.53 0.04
C TYR A 98 -8.06 -10.03 1.03
N GLY A 99 -9.22 -10.50 0.55
CA GLY A 99 -10.32 -11.01 1.38
C GLY A 99 -9.98 -12.22 2.27
N LYS A 100 -8.82 -12.87 2.06
CA LYS A 100 -8.32 -13.89 2.97
C LYS A 100 -7.90 -13.30 4.32
N TYR A 101 -7.30 -12.12 4.31
CA TYR A 101 -6.65 -11.49 5.47
C TYR A 101 -7.41 -10.27 6.00
N ALA A 102 -8.25 -9.66 5.17
CA ALA A 102 -9.00 -8.47 5.54
C ALA A 102 -10.41 -8.50 4.96
N ASP A 103 -11.37 -8.00 5.73
CA ASP A 103 -12.73 -7.75 5.29
C ASP A 103 -12.86 -6.31 4.78
N GLY A 104 -13.84 -6.04 3.92
CA GLY A 104 -14.05 -4.73 3.30
C GLY A 104 -13.95 -4.76 1.79
N THR A 105 -13.77 -3.59 1.17
CA THR A 105 -13.77 -3.48 -0.29
C THR A 105 -12.58 -2.65 -0.77
N LEU A 106 -11.81 -3.21 -1.70
CA LEU A 106 -10.79 -2.50 -2.47
C LEU A 106 -11.22 -2.40 -3.93
N THR A 107 -11.24 -1.20 -4.44
CA THR A 107 -11.52 -0.83 -5.83
C THR A 107 -10.24 -0.40 -6.54
N ASP A 108 -10.34 0.03 -7.79
CA ASP A 108 -9.19 0.57 -8.53
C ASP A 108 -8.57 1.80 -7.83
N LYS A 109 -9.35 2.53 -7.04
CA LYS A 109 -8.90 3.69 -6.25
C LYS A 109 -8.51 3.37 -4.80
N GLY A 110 -8.48 2.09 -4.44
CA GLY A 110 -8.32 1.66 -3.05
C GLY A 110 -9.66 1.51 -2.34
N GLY A 111 -9.69 1.69 -1.04
CA GLY A 111 -10.88 1.55 -0.22
C GLY A 111 -10.56 1.36 1.25
N ALA A 112 -11.55 0.89 2.01
CA ALA A 112 -11.44 0.65 3.43
C ALA A 112 -11.48 -0.86 3.70
N VAL A 113 -10.52 -1.35 4.47
CA VAL A 113 -10.43 -2.75 4.88
C VAL A 113 -10.15 -2.87 6.37
N SER A 114 -10.56 -3.99 6.97
CA SER A 114 -10.27 -4.32 8.37
C SER A 114 -9.51 -5.64 8.41
N PHE A 115 -8.30 -5.63 8.94
CA PHE A 115 -7.48 -6.84 9.04
C PHE A 115 -7.95 -7.72 10.19
N LYS A 116 -8.03 -9.03 9.95
CA LYS A 116 -8.56 -10.02 10.91
C LYS A 116 -7.62 -10.28 12.09
N ASP A 117 -6.33 -10.30 11.83
CA ASP A 117 -5.31 -10.70 12.80
C ASP A 117 -4.15 -9.73 12.83
N LYS A 118 -3.41 -9.72 13.96
CA LYS A 118 -2.11 -9.06 14.03
C LYS A 118 -1.07 -9.72 13.13
N GLY A 119 -0.13 -8.95 12.64
CA GLY A 119 0.97 -9.42 11.79
C GLY A 119 1.57 -8.31 10.94
N VAL A 120 2.55 -8.66 10.15
CA VAL A 120 3.12 -7.78 9.13
C VAL A 120 2.54 -8.21 7.78
N TYR A 121 1.91 -7.29 7.09
CA TYR A 121 1.28 -7.56 5.81
C TYR A 121 1.96 -6.78 4.69
N ASN A 122 2.22 -7.45 3.58
CA ASN A 122 2.60 -6.81 2.34
C ASN A 122 1.37 -6.75 1.45
N ILE A 123 0.98 -5.53 1.10
CA ILE A 123 -0.16 -5.24 0.23
C ILE A 123 0.42 -4.95 -1.15
N THR A 124 -0.06 -5.66 -2.16
CA THR A 124 0.38 -5.49 -3.54
C THR A 124 -0.80 -5.05 -4.40
N LEU A 125 -0.63 -3.91 -5.04
CA LEU A 125 -1.48 -3.42 -6.12
C LEU A 125 -0.87 -3.87 -7.44
N THR A 126 -1.62 -4.58 -8.25
CA THR A 126 -1.26 -4.96 -9.62
C THR A 126 -2.25 -4.33 -10.58
N VAL A 127 -1.77 -3.68 -11.61
CA VAL A 127 -2.58 -3.12 -12.68
C VAL A 127 -2.17 -3.72 -14.02
N THR A 128 -3.13 -3.79 -14.94
CA THR A 128 -2.90 -4.24 -16.30
C THR A 128 -3.23 -3.11 -17.25
N ASP A 129 -2.29 -2.75 -18.12
CA ASP A 129 -2.49 -1.74 -19.14
C ASP A 129 -3.31 -2.27 -20.32
N ARG A 130 -3.60 -1.40 -21.31
CA ARG A 130 -4.36 -1.76 -22.49
C ARG A 130 -3.64 -2.76 -23.40
N ALA A 131 -2.32 -2.85 -23.30
CA ALA A 131 -1.50 -3.81 -24.04
C ALA A 131 -1.41 -5.18 -23.35
N GLY A 132 -2.04 -5.34 -22.17
CA GLY A 132 -2.01 -6.56 -21.36
C GLY A 132 -0.76 -6.71 -20.50
N LYS A 133 0.10 -5.68 -20.43
CA LYS A 133 1.28 -5.69 -19.58
C LYS A 133 0.92 -5.32 -18.16
N THR A 134 1.50 -6.03 -17.19
CA THR A 134 1.23 -5.83 -15.75
C THR A 134 2.33 -5.03 -15.09
N TYR A 135 1.92 -4.20 -14.13
CA TYR A 135 2.78 -3.39 -13.27
C TYR A 135 2.32 -3.54 -11.84
N SER A 136 3.22 -3.54 -10.88
CA SER A 136 2.86 -3.71 -9.48
C SER A 136 3.65 -2.81 -8.54
N CYS A 137 3.02 -2.43 -7.45
CA CYS A 137 3.62 -1.75 -6.31
C CYS A 137 3.27 -2.52 -5.05
N THR A 138 4.22 -2.65 -4.12
CA THR A 138 4.02 -3.34 -2.84
C THR A 138 4.40 -2.42 -1.69
N LYS A 139 3.49 -2.30 -0.72
CA LYS A 139 3.74 -1.58 0.55
C LYS A 139 3.43 -2.47 1.75
N LYS A 140 4.03 -2.13 2.85
CA LYS A 140 3.94 -2.89 4.09
C LYS A 140 3.11 -2.13 5.12
N ILE A 141 2.29 -2.87 5.87
CA ILE A 141 1.59 -2.38 7.06
C ILE A 141 1.80 -3.37 8.21
N ARG A 142 1.93 -2.85 9.42
CA ARG A 142 1.96 -3.66 10.64
C ARG A 142 0.63 -3.54 11.38
N ILE A 143 -0.06 -4.65 11.52
CA ILE A 143 -1.30 -4.73 12.28
C ILE A 143 -0.99 -5.22 13.69
N ILE A 144 -1.41 -4.46 14.66
CA ILE A 144 -1.24 -4.76 16.10
C ILE A 144 -2.61 -4.99 16.75
N VAL A 145 -2.60 -5.56 17.93
CA VAL A 145 -3.79 -5.67 18.78
C VAL A 145 -3.67 -4.56 19.84
N PRO A 146 -4.73 -3.82 20.14
CA PRO A 146 -4.72 -2.84 21.23
C PRO A 146 -4.29 -3.51 22.53
N PRO A 147 -3.54 -2.83 23.38
CA PRO A 147 -3.30 -3.33 24.72
C PRO A 147 -4.62 -3.43 25.48
N LEU A 148 -4.87 -4.54 26.13
CA LEU A 148 -5.97 -4.68 27.08
C LEU A 148 -5.42 -4.37 28.48
N MET A 149 -6.00 -3.37 29.13
CA MET A 149 -5.63 -2.99 30.48
C MET A 149 -6.80 -3.24 31.43
N ARG A 150 -6.55 -3.98 32.49
CA ARG A 150 -7.43 -4.11 33.64
C ARG A 150 -6.66 -3.72 34.87
N ILE A 151 -7.29 -2.92 35.74
CA ILE A 151 -6.72 -2.51 37.02
C ILE A 151 -7.60 -3.09 38.11
N GLU A 152 -6.98 -3.81 39.02
CA GLU A 152 -7.62 -4.32 40.21
C GLU A 152 -7.00 -3.65 41.45
N ILE A 153 -7.83 -3.03 42.25
CA ILE A 153 -7.50 -2.39 43.54
C ILE A 153 -8.61 -2.72 44.52
N PRO A 154 -8.32 -2.75 45.84
CA PRO A 154 -9.38 -2.88 46.85
C PRO A 154 -10.33 -1.69 46.79
N GLU A 155 -11.61 -1.94 47.05
CA GLU A 155 -12.65 -0.91 47.05
C GLU A 155 -12.41 0.16 48.12
N TYR A 156 -11.81 -0.22 49.24
CA TYR A 156 -11.45 0.67 50.37
C TYR A 156 -10.16 0.23 51.03
N SER A 157 -9.47 1.18 51.65
CA SER A 157 -8.27 0.93 52.43
C SER A 157 -8.13 2.03 53.52
N TYR A 158 -7.09 1.93 54.34
CA TYR A 158 -6.79 2.90 55.38
C TYR A 158 -5.51 3.66 55.03
N THR A 159 -5.37 4.88 55.60
CA THR A 159 -4.13 5.65 55.54
C THR A 159 -2.96 4.82 56.06
N ASP A 160 -1.77 5.03 55.51
CA ASP A 160 -0.54 4.31 55.85
C ASP A 160 -0.58 2.79 55.66
N THR A 161 -1.59 2.27 54.95
CA THR A 161 -1.67 0.86 54.56
C THR A 161 -1.14 0.67 53.16
N GLU A 162 -0.39 -0.41 52.94
CA GLU A 162 0.08 -0.80 51.65
C GLU A 162 -1.06 -1.40 50.81
N ILE A 163 -1.25 -0.87 49.62
CA ILE A 163 -2.27 -1.30 48.67
C ILE A 163 -1.60 -1.96 47.49
N ALA A 164 -1.98 -3.19 47.21
CA ALA A 164 -1.60 -3.84 45.97
C ALA A 164 -2.46 -3.30 44.80
N VAL A 165 -1.81 -2.84 43.78
CA VAL A 165 -2.41 -2.50 42.48
C VAL A 165 -2.01 -3.57 41.53
N VAL A 166 -2.97 -4.35 41.02
CA VAL A 166 -2.72 -5.40 40.01
C VAL A 166 -3.18 -4.88 38.66
N SER A 167 -2.33 -5.00 37.67
CA SER A 167 -2.68 -4.69 36.31
C SER A 167 -2.53 -5.94 35.44
N GLU A 168 -3.65 -6.43 34.93
CA GLU A 168 -3.67 -7.48 33.92
C GLU A 168 -3.53 -6.83 32.55
N ASN A 169 -2.34 -6.88 32.00
CA ASN A 169 -2.03 -6.26 30.74
C ASN A 169 -1.71 -7.32 29.69
N GLU A 170 -2.56 -7.41 28.67
CA GLU A 170 -2.27 -8.20 27.48
C GLU A 170 -1.69 -7.30 26.37
N ASN A 171 -0.75 -7.84 25.60
CA ASN A 171 -0.12 -7.17 24.46
C ASN A 171 0.70 -5.90 24.80
N MET A 172 1.16 -5.75 26.04
CA MET A 172 1.92 -4.59 26.54
C MET A 172 3.45 -4.75 26.44
N SER A 173 3.98 -5.82 25.85
CA SER A 173 5.43 -5.96 25.66
C SER A 173 5.97 -4.78 24.85
N ASN A 174 6.88 -4.00 25.44
CA ASN A 174 7.48 -2.78 24.89
C ASN A 174 6.61 -1.49 24.98
N LEU A 175 5.54 -1.49 25.79
CA LEU A 175 4.80 -0.28 26.12
C LEU A 175 5.12 0.13 27.56
N ASN A 176 5.05 1.42 27.85
CA ASN A 176 5.18 1.96 29.19
C ASN A 176 3.80 2.39 29.70
N ALA A 177 3.43 1.98 30.92
CA ALA A 177 2.27 2.49 31.61
C ALA A 177 2.66 3.72 32.43
N GLU A 178 1.84 4.74 32.34
CA GLU A 178 1.90 5.91 33.24
C GLU A 178 0.69 5.86 34.16
N TRP A 179 0.93 6.10 35.46
CA TRP A 179 -0.08 5.98 36.51
C TRP A 179 -0.45 7.33 37.07
N TYR A 180 -1.75 7.60 37.11
CA TYR A 180 -2.31 8.86 37.58
C TYR A 180 -3.39 8.61 38.62
N ILE A 181 -3.50 9.52 39.57
CA ILE A 181 -4.59 9.62 40.57
C ILE A 181 -5.15 11.04 40.44
N ASN A 182 -6.45 11.17 40.16
CA ASN A 182 -7.11 12.47 39.98
C ASN A 182 -6.32 13.36 38.97
N ASP A 183 -5.94 12.80 37.82
CA ASP A 183 -5.21 13.48 36.73
C ASP A 183 -3.81 14.01 37.10
N LYS A 184 -3.25 13.57 38.23
CA LYS A 184 -1.86 13.87 38.62
C LYS A 184 -1.06 12.59 38.75
N PRO A 185 0.26 12.63 38.50
CA PRO A 185 1.13 11.48 38.71
C PRO A 185 0.88 10.88 40.11
N TYR A 186 0.76 9.55 40.18
CA TYR A 186 0.37 8.89 41.46
C TYR A 186 1.29 9.24 42.61
N GLN A 187 2.55 9.52 42.37
CA GLN A 187 3.53 9.92 43.39
C GLN A 187 3.15 11.22 44.10
N THR A 188 2.20 12.00 43.57
CA THR A 188 1.67 13.19 44.25
C THR A 188 0.88 12.82 45.52
N TYR A 189 0.32 11.61 45.53
CA TYR A 189 -0.61 11.17 46.57
C TYR A 189 -0.16 9.93 47.33
N ALA A 190 0.71 9.12 46.74
CA ALA A 190 1.13 7.85 47.30
C ALA A 190 2.62 7.60 47.08
N ALA A 191 3.24 6.98 48.10
CA ALA A 191 4.58 6.43 47.98
C ALA A 191 4.53 4.98 47.50
N GLY A 192 5.58 4.52 46.79
CA GLY A 192 5.68 3.17 46.28
C GLY A 192 6.07 3.12 44.83
N THR A 193 5.95 1.96 44.18
CA THR A 193 6.34 1.76 42.79
C THR A 193 5.23 1.07 42.01
N LEU A 194 4.81 1.69 40.93
CA LEU A 194 3.92 1.10 39.94
C LEU A 194 4.69 0.90 38.60
N ALA A 195 4.70 -0.33 38.12
CA ALA A 195 5.23 -0.73 36.84
C ALA A 195 4.09 -1.04 35.86
N ASN A 196 4.39 -1.54 34.69
CA ASN A 196 3.37 -1.93 33.67
C ASN A 196 2.37 -2.98 34.20
N THR A 197 2.80 -3.83 35.12
CA THR A 197 1.97 -4.89 35.72
C THR A 197 1.36 -4.51 37.05
N GLY A 198 1.41 -3.22 37.43
CA GLY A 198 0.99 -2.75 38.75
C GLY A 198 2.16 -2.71 39.72
N GLY A 199 1.85 -2.84 41.01
CA GLY A 199 2.81 -2.79 42.10
C GLY A 199 2.15 -2.50 43.43
N THR A 200 2.88 -1.91 44.37
CA THR A 200 2.34 -1.52 45.65
C THR A 200 2.51 -0.03 45.91
N VAL A 201 1.49 0.56 46.50
CA VAL A 201 1.46 1.97 46.90
C VAL A 201 0.93 2.14 48.31
N ARG A 202 1.37 3.19 48.99
CA ARG A 202 0.88 3.60 50.32
C ARG A 202 0.47 5.07 50.27
N PHE A 203 -0.74 5.35 50.68
CA PHE A 203 -1.30 6.69 50.76
C PHE A 203 -1.04 7.34 52.10
#